data_3f1baad5bf4610b8b815c04301bb1ace
#
_entry.id   3f1baad5bf4610b8b815c04301bb1ace
#
_cell.length_a   1.000
_cell.length_b   1.000
_cell.length_c   1.000
_cell.angle_alpha   90.00
_cell.angle_beta   90.00
_cell.angle_gamma   90.00
#
_symmetry.space_group_name_H-M   'P 1'
#
loop_
_entity.id
_entity.type
_entity.pdbx_description
1 polymer ?
#
loop_
_entity_poly.entity_id
_entity_poly.type
_entity_poly.pdbx_seq_one_letter_code
_entity_poly.pdbx_strand_id
1 'polypeptide(L)'
;IKSGFKVRFRPHPENLKRSQIYLNSIKKKFSGEMFVYDDDPENYKAFERAKCLITDNSGISIEFLLLMKRPILYFDDFDKIHNNQIENFKDFESIDDRVKFKFGTFFKNNQIDDLNNIIEQSIVNFNENNDEIDKFIDKNFFNYNKTSDFINENIVNILR
;
A
#
# COMPACT_ATOMS: atom_id res chain seq x y z
N ILE A 1 -13.20 -4.63 13.39
CA ILE A 1 -13.55 -3.64 14.43
C ILE A 1 -13.76 -4.32 15.80
N LYS A 2 -14.07 -5.61 15.86
CA LYS A 2 -14.09 -6.37 17.12
C LYS A 2 -12.68 -6.62 17.72
N SER A 3 -11.66 -6.30 16.98
CA SER A 3 -10.26 -6.68 17.19
C SER A 3 -9.40 -5.67 17.96
N GLY A 4 -9.95 -4.52 18.37
CA GLY A 4 -9.17 -3.47 19.01
C GLY A 4 -8.37 -2.57 18.06
N PHE A 5 -8.29 -2.89 16.77
CA PHE A 5 -7.67 -2.03 15.77
C PHE A 5 -8.62 -0.95 15.29
N LYS A 6 -8.10 0.28 15.20
CA LYS A 6 -8.78 1.37 14.50
C LYS A 6 -8.56 1.23 13.00
N VAL A 7 -9.64 1.15 12.25
CA VAL A 7 -9.62 1.00 10.79
C VAL A 7 -9.83 2.36 10.13
N ARG A 8 -8.92 2.73 9.24
CA ARG A 8 -9.09 3.85 8.32
C ARG A 8 -9.38 3.28 6.93
N PHE A 9 -10.60 3.46 6.46
CA PHE A 9 -11.03 3.01 5.13
C PHE A 9 -10.90 4.14 4.13
N ARG A 10 -10.08 3.94 3.12
CA ARG A 10 -9.83 4.89 2.05
C ARG A 10 -10.21 4.27 0.71
N PRO A 11 -11.31 4.70 0.10
CA PRO A 11 -11.72 4.21 -1.21
C PRO A 11 -10.77 4.73 -2.30
N HIS A 12 -10.57 3.91 -3.33
CA HIS A 12 -9.86 4.35 -4.54
C HIS A 12 -10.59 5.56 -5.18
N PRO A 13 -9.88 6.58 -5.72
CA PRO A 13 -10.49 7.76 -6.31
C PRO A 13 -11.55 7.46 -7.39
N GLU A 14 -11.36 6.40 -8.18
CA GLU A 14 -12.38 5.97 -9.15
C GLU A 14 -13.67 5.44 -8.48
N ASN A 15 -13.57 4.80 -7.32
CA ASN A 15 -14.73 4.37 -6.57
C ASN A 15 -15.53 5.56 -6.01
N LEU A 16 -14.85 6.66 -5.65
CA LEU A 16 -15.50 7.90 -5.25
C LEU A 16 -16.40 8.47 -6.37
N LYS A 17 -16.02 8.26 -7.63
CA LYS A 17 -16.82 8.71 -8.80
C LYS A 17 -17.92 7.73 -9.19
N ARG A 18 -17.66 6.41 -9.12
CA ARG A 18 -18.50 5.39 -9.75
C ARG A 18 -19.34 4.57 -8.77
N SER A 19 -19.00 4.56 -7.48
CA SER A 19 -19.58 3.64 -6.49
C SER A 19 -20.19 4.35 -5.28
N GLN A 20 -20.72 5.54 -5.45
CA GLN A 20 -21.26 6.41 -4.39
C GLN A 20 -22.29 5.69 -3.49
N ILE A 21 -23.21 4.93 -4.08
CA ILE A 21 -24.26 4.20 -3.33
C ILE A 21 -23.61 3.18 -2.40
N TYR A 22 -22.67 2.42 -2.90
CA TYR A 22 -21.93 1.42 -2.13
C TYR A 22 -21.11 2.07 -1.00
N LEU A 23 -20.37 3.12 -1.31
CA LEU A 23 -19.57 3.87 -0.32
C LEU A 23 -20.42 4.49 0.78
N ASN A 24 -21.60 5.03 0.45
CA ASN A 24 -22.55 5.53 1.43
C ASN A 24 -23.09 4.42 2.35
N SER A 25 -23.27 3.20 1.82
CA SER A 25 -23.67 2.06 2.64
C SER A 25 -22.58 1.66 3.63
N ILE A 26 -21.31 1.73 3.24
CA ILE A 26 -20.16 1.51 4.13
C ILE A 26 -20.11 2.57 5.23
N LYS A 27 -20.20 3.85 4.87
CA LYS A 27 -20.25 4.97 5.85
C LYS A 27 -21.36 4.77 6.88
N LYS A 28 -22.54 4.34 6.43
CA LYS A 28 -23.69 4.10 7.31
C LYS A 28 -23.52 2.86 8.19
N LYS A 29 -22.94 1.79 7.64
CA LYS A 29 -22.76 0.50 8.35
C LYS A 29 -21.66 0.56 9.39
N PHE A 30 -20.59 1.28 9.12
CA PHE A 30 -19.40 1.36 9.96
C PHE A 30 -19.21 2.81 10.45
N SER A 31 -20.02 3.21 11.41
CA SER A 31 -19.86 4.48 12.11
C SER A 31 -19.34 4.24 13.53
N GLY A 32 -18.44 5.12 14.02
CA GLY A 32 -17.93 5.06 15.39
C GLY A 32 -16.44 5.37 15.48
N GLU A 33 -15.93 5.42 16.70
CA GLU A 33 -14.53 5.82 16.97
C GLU A 33 -13.48 4.89 16.36
N MET A 34 -13.83 3.62 16.17
CA MET A 34 -12.91 2.60 15.63
C MET A 34 -12.91 2.52 14.10
N PHE A 35 -13.73 3.30 13.42
CA PHE A 35 -13.79 3.35 11.95
C PHE A 35 -13.73 4.79 11.45
N VAL A 36 -12.75 5.09 10.61
CA VAL A 36 -12.61 6.39 9.95
C VAL A 36 -12.77 6.18 8.45
N TYR A 37 -13.80 6.80 7.90
CA TYR A 37 -13.92 6.94 6.45
C TYR A 37 -13.06 8.12 6.01
N ASP A 38 -12.12 7.88 5.10
CA ASP A 38 -11.12 8.85 4.67
C ASP A 38 -11.26 9.12 3.18
N ASP A 39 -11.71 10.32 2.83
CA ASP A 39 -11.81 10.84 1.48
C ASP A 39 -10.86 12.03 1.22
N ASP A 40 -9.91 12.26 2.12
CA ASP A 40 -8.87 13.27 1.96
C ASP A 40 -7.99 12.93 0.73
N PRO A 41 -7.74 13.84 -0.21
CA PRO A 41 -6.85 13.58 -1.33
C PRO A 41 -5.39 13.32 -0.91
N GLU A 42 -4.97 13.74 0.29
CA GLU A 42 -3.62 13.55 0.79
C GLU A 42 -3.42 12.18 1.45
N ASN A 43 -2.68 11.28 0.79
CA ASN A 43 -2.37 9.94 1.33
C ASN A 43 -1.47 9.97 2.56
N TYR A 44 -0.52 10.90 2.61
CA TYR A 44 0.57 10.91 3.59
C TYR A 44 0.08 10.94 5.04
N LYS A 45 -0.89 11.80 5.36
CA LYS A 45 -1.47 11.90 6.72
C LYS A 45 -2.12 10.60 7.20
N ALA A 46 -2.69 9.84 6.26
CA ALA A 46 -3.26 8.53 6.57
C ALA A 46 -2.17 7.50 6.87
N PHE A 47 -1.10 7.51 6.09
CA PHE A 47 0.04 6.59 6.23
C PHE A 47 0.80 6.79 7.54
N GLU A 48 1.05 8.03 7.92
CA GLU A 48 1.84 8.38 9.10
C GLU A 48 1.33 7.68 10.37
N ARG A 49 0.02 7.55 10.51
CA ARG A 49 -0.65 6.94 11.68
C ARG A 49 -0.94 5.44 11.52
N ALA A 50 -0.77 4.89 10.33
CA ALA A 50 -1.08 3.49 10.06
C ALA A 50 0.04 2.58 10.58
N LYS A 51 -0.31 1.52 11.32
CA LYS A 51 0.63 0.47 11.73
C LYS A 51 0.92 -0.51 10.59
N CYS A 52 -0.06 -0.72 9.73
CA CYS A 52 0.06 -1.54 8.52
C CYS A 52 -0.91 -1.01 7.45
N LEU A 53 -0.68 -1.40 6.21
CA LEU A 53 -1.58 -1.20 5.09
C LEU A 53 -2.25 -2.52 4.74
N ILE A 54 -3.58 -2.52 4.57
CA ILE A 54 -4.30 -3.63 3.95
C ILE A 54 -4.78 -3.13 2.59
N THR A 55 -4.42 -3.83 1.52
CA THR A 55 -4.75 -3.42 0.16
C THR A 55 -4.98 -4.63 -0.74
N ASP A 56 -5.51 -4.37 -1.93
CA ASP A 56 -5.47 -5.29 -3.05
C ASP A 56 -4.16 -5.10 -3.87
N ASN A 57 -4.15 -5.49 -5.13
CA ASN A 57 -3.05 -5.22 -6.06
C ASN A 57 -3.03 -3.74 -6.50
N SER A 58 -2.66 -2.82 -5.61
CA SER A 58 -2.62 -1.38 -5.86
C SER A 58 -1.22 -0.80 -5.66
N GLY A 59 -0.79 0.08 -6.55
CA GLY A 59 0.51 0.79 -6.47
C GLY A 59 0.72 1.59 -5.18
N ILE A 60 -0.36 1.85 -4.41
CA ILE A 60 -0.27 2.50 -3.10
C ILE A 60 0.61 1.74 -2.11
N SER A 61 0.79 0.44 -2.32
CA SER A 61 1.68 -0.40 -1.51
C SER A 61 3.15 0.01 -1.61
N ILE A 62 3.59 0.41 -2.82
CA ILE A 62 4.94 0.92 -3.03
C ILE A 62 5.14 2.23 -2.28
N GLU A 63 4.20 3.17 -2.43
CA GLU A 63 4.25 4.45 -1.71
C GLU A 63 4.32 4.23 -0.20
N PHE A 64 3.50 3.33 0.32
CA PHE A 64 3.47 3.03 1.74
C PHE A 64 4.77 2.39 2.22
N LEU A 65 5.34 1.45 1.47
CA LEU A 65 6.62 0.84 1.79
C LEU A 65 7.75 1.88 1.83
N LEU A 66 7.84 2.71 0.79
CA LEU A 66 8.89 3.72 0.65
C LEU A 66 8.83 4.78 1.75
N LEU A 67 7.62 5.24 2.09
CA LEU A 67 7.44 6.34 3.04
C LEU A 67 7.46 5.88 4.49
N MET A 68 6.87 4.71 4.77
CA MET A 68 6.61 4.29 6.14
C MET A 68 7.45 3.12 6.60
N LYS A 69 7.97 2.29 5.69
CA LYS A 69 8.68 1.05 5.99
C LYS A 69 7.93 0.23 7.04
N ARG A 70 6.66 -0.06 6.74
CA ARG A 70 5.73 -0.79 7.62
C ARG A 70 5.03 -1.91 6.87
N PRO A 71 4.47 -2.91 7.56
CA PRO A 71 3.85 -4.10 6.96
C PRO A 71 2.75 -3.78 5.97
N ILE A 72 2.71 -4.57 4.90
CA ILE A 72 1.67 -4.53 3.88
C ILE A 72 1.00 -5.90 3.82
N LEU A 73 -0.32 -5.92 3.97
CA LEU A 73 -1.13 -7.13 3.84
C LEU A 73 -1.94 -7.03 2.55
N TYR A 74 -1.83 -8.07 1.73
CA TYR A 74 -2.55 -8.15 0.45
C TYR A 74 -3.73 -9.11 0.57
N PHE A 75 -4.92 -8.58 0.26
CA PHE A 75 -6.11 -9.41 0.11
C PHE A 75 -6.07 -10.09 -1.26
N ASP A 76 -5.94 -11.41 -1.28
CA ASP A 76 -5.58 -12.20 -2.46
C ASP A 76 -6.70 -13.18 -2.87
N ASP A 77 -7.94 -12.70 -2.92
CA ASP A 77 -9.09 -13.51 -3.35
C ASP A 77 -9.49 -13.28 -4.82
N PHE A 78 -8.92 -12.28 -5.48
CA PHE A 78 -9.29 -11.93 -6.84
C PHE A 78 -8.06 -11.79 -7.72
N ASP A 79 -8.07 -12.55 -8.80
CA ASP A 79 -7.10 -12.33 -9.88
C ASP A 79 -7.41 -10.99 -10.55
N LYS A 80 -6.47 -10.07 -10.46
CA LYS A 80 -6.56 -8.82 -11.21
C LYS A 80 -6.33 -9.16 -12.68
N ILE A 81 -7.35 -8.96 -13.50
CA ILE A 81 -7.22 -9.13 -14.96
C ILE A 81 -6.26 -8.04 -15.44
N HIS A 82 -5.03 -8.42 -15.69
CA HIS A 82 -4.06 -7.58 -16.37
C HIS A 82 -4.34 -7.54 -17.86
N ASN A 83 -3.74 -6.55 -18.54
CA ASN A 83 -3.80 -6.45 -20.00
C ASN A 83 -3.48 -7.82 -20.64
N ASN A 84 -4.25 -8.24 -21.65
CA ASN A 84 -4.06 -9.49 -22.40
C ASN A 84 -2.65 -9.61 -23.03
N GLN A 85 -1.91 -8.50 -23.13
CA GLN A 85 -0.54 -8.47 -23.64
C GLN A 85 0.51 -8.78 -22.59
N ILE A 86 0.15 -9.01 -21.33
CA ILE A 86 1.13 -9.30 -20.25
C ILE A 86 1.92 -10.58 -20.55
N GLU A 87 1.34 -11.50 -21.32
CA GLU A 87 2.03 -12.72 -21.76
C GLU A 87 3.29 -12.44 -22.59
N ASN A 88 3.37 -11.29 -23.25
CA ASN A 88 4.54 -10.87 -24.02
C ASN A 88 5.69 -10.38 -23.14
N PHE A 89 5.45 -10.19 -21.84
CA PHE A 89 6.38 -9.66 -20.86
C PHE A 89 6.68 -10.66 -19.73
N LYS A 90 6.60 -11.97 -20.02
CA LYS A 90 6.78 -13.05 -19.02
C LYS A 90 8.12 -12.99 -18.28
N ASP A 91 9.14 -12.42 -18.91
CA ASP A 91 10.47 -12.27 -18.33
C ASP A 91 10.65 -10.95 -17.56
N PHE A 92 9.61 -10.12 -17.49
CA PHE A 92 9.65 -8.83 -16.81
C PHE A 92 8.84 -8.88 -15.52
N GLU A 93 9.54 -8.88 -14.40
CA GLU A 93 8.93 -8.73 -13.08
C GLU A 93 8.78 -7.25 -12.75
N SER A 94 7.54 -6.80 -12.56
CA SER A 94 7.25 -5.40 -12.21
C SER A 94 7.78 -5.05 -10.82
N ILE A 95 8.01 -3.77 -10.56
CA ILE A 95 8.41 -3.32 -9.20
C ILE A 95 7.30 -3.61 -8.19
N ASP A 96 6.02 -3.54 -8.61
CA ASP A 96 4.87 -3.91 -7.79
C ASP A 96 4.95 -5.36 -7.34
N ASP A 97 5.21 -6.28 -8.27
CA ASP A 97 5.33 -7.71 -7.97
C ASP A 97 6.51 -7.98 -7.02
N ARG A 98 7.65 -7.33 -7.27
CA ARG A 98 8.80 -7.45 -6.38
C ARG A 98 8.52 -6.98 -4.96
N VAL A 99 7.84 -5.87 -4.79
CA VAL A 99 7.42 -5.37 -3.47
C VAL A 99 6.42 -6.33 -2.85
N LYS A 100 5.41 -6.74 -3.60
CA LYS A 100 4.34 -7.62 -3.17
C LYS A 100 4.88 -8.97 -2.66
N PHE A 101 5.69 -9.66 -3.46
CA PHE A 101 6.17 -11.00 -3.12
C PHE A 101 7.32 -11.00 -2.12
N LYS A 102 8.09 -9.91 -2.05
CA LYS A 102 9.22 -9.84 -1.10
C LYS A 102 8.81 -9.33 0.28
N PHE A 103 7.91 -8.35 0.37
CA PHE A 103 7.60 -7.65 1.61
C PHE A 103 6.14 -7.73 2.03
N GLY A 104 5.29 -8.36 1.22
CA GLY A 104 3.87 -8.48 1.49
C GLY A 104 3.51 -9.73 2.28
N THR A 105 2.49 -9.62 3.11
CA THR A 105 1.80 -10.75 3.74
C THR A 105 0.47 -10.96 3.02
N PHE A 106 0.15 -12.19 2.62
CA PHE A 106 -1.08 -12.51 1.89
C PHE A 106 -2.13 -13.11 2.80
N PHE A 107 -3.38 -12.76 2.58
CA PHE A 107 -4.50 -13.40 3.23
C PHE A 107 -5.72 -13.45 2.30
N LYS A 108 -6.61 -14.42 2.56
CA LYS A 108 -7.83 -14.69 1.79
C LYS A 108 -9.08 -14.52 2.65
N ASN A 109 -10.25 -14.53 2.00
CA ASN A 109 -11.54 -14.35 2.66
C ASN A 109 -11.79 -15.38 3.78
N ASN A 110 -11.36 -16.62 3.61
CA ASN A 110 -11.49 -17.67 4.63
C ASN A 110 -10.58 -17.46 5.87
N GLN A 111 -9.68 -16.48 5.84
CA GLN A 111 -8.76 -16.13 6.93
C GLN A 111 -9.17 -14.83 7.65
N ILE A 112 -10.31 -14.23 7.29
CA ILE A 112 -10.77 -12.96 7.89
C ILE A 112 -10.98 -13.06 9.40
N ASP A 113 -11.43 -14.19 9.89
CA ASP A 113 -11.63 -14.39 11.34
C ASP A 113 -10.30 -14.41 12.11
N ASP A 114 -9.20 -14.77 11.45
CA ASP A 114 -7.84 -14.78 12.00
C ASP A 114 -7.02 -13.52 11.63
N LEU A 115 -7.63 -12.53 10.99
CA LEU A 115 -6.93 -11.35 10.47
C LEU A 115 -6.12 -10.60 11.54
N ASN A 116 -6.56 -10.60 12.78
CA ASN A 116 -5.82 -9.96 13.87
C ASN A 116 -4.46 -10.60 14.10
N ASN A 117 -4.43 -11.93 14.20
CA ASN A 117 -3.18 -12.66 14.38
C ASN A 117 -2.26 -12.46 13.18
N ILE A 118 -2.82 -12.45 11.96
CA ILE A 118 -2.07 -12.18 10.73
C ILE A 118 -1.45 -10.78 10.76
N ILE A 119 -2.18 -9.75 11.19
CA ILE A 119 -1.67 -8.39 11.34
C ILE A 119 -0.52 -8.35 12.36
N GLU A 120 -0.73 -8.91 13.55
CA GLU A 120 0.26 -8.90 14.63
C GLU A 120 1.54 -9.62 14.22
N GLN A 121 1.43 -10.80 13.63
CA GLN A 121 2.58 -11.54 13.10
C GLN A 121 3.30 -10.79 11.98
N SER A 122 2.54 -10.16 11.08
CA SER A 122 3.12 -9.35 10.01
C SER A 122 3.93 -8.17 10.57
N ILE A 123 3.46 -7.52 11.64
CA ILE A 123 4.19 -6.43 12.30
C ILE A 123 5.49 -6.94 12.93
N VAL A 124 5.45 -8.08 13.60
CA VAL A 124 6.65 -8.68 14.22
C VAL A 124 7.67 -9.06 13.16
N ASN A 125 7.28 -9.84 12.16
CA ASN A 125 8.16 -10.31 11.10
C ASN A 125 8.77 -9.16 10.27
N PHE A 126 8.01 -8.09 10.06
CA PHE A 126 8.47 -6.95 9.28
C PHE A 126 9.59 -6.18 9.99
N ASN A 127 9.52 -6.04 11.30
CA ASN A 127 10.54 -5.34 12.10
C ASN A 127 11.91 -6.04 12.04
N GLU A 128 11.94 -7.34 11.79
CA GLU A 128 13.16 -8.12 11.64
C GLU A 128 13.86 -7.91 10.28
N ASN A 129 13.17 -7.34 9.29
CA ASN A 129 13.62 -7.24 7.89
C ASN A 129 13.97 -5.82 7.42
N ASN A 130 14.12 -4.86 8.32
CA ASN A 130 14.34 -3.44 7.96
C ASN A 130 15.57 -3.22 7.05
N ASP A 131 16.69 -3.90 7.31
CA ASP A 131 17.92 -3.78 6.51
C ASP A 131 17.73 -4.26 5.05
N GLU A 132 16.85 -5.24 4.84
CA GLU A 132 16.54 -5.72 3.50
C GLU A 132 15.71 -4.73 2.69
N ILE A 133 14.84 -3.97 3.37
CA ILE A 133 14.02 -2.93 2.74
C ILE A 133 14.92 -1.81 2.25
N ASP A 134 15.87 -1.36 3.06
CA ASP A 134 16.80 -0.31 2.68
C ASP A 134 17.66 -0.71 1.48
N LYS A 135 18.22 -1.91 1.49
CA LYS A 135 18.96 -2.46 0.34
C LYS A 135 18.10 -2.58 -0.92
N PHE A 136 16.83 -2.93 -0.75
CA PHE A 136 15.91 -3.01 -1.88
C PHE A 136 15.60 -1.63 -2.47
N ILE A 137 15.38 -0.63 -1.62
CA ILE A 137 15.13 0.75 -2.03
C ILE A 137 16.35 1.30 -2.77
N ASP A 138 17.53 1.20 -2.21
CA ASP A 138 18.77 1.71 -2.80
C ASP A 138 19.05 1.08 -4.17
N LYS A 139 18.70 -0.19 -4.35
CA LYS A 139 18.90 -0.91 -5.62
C LYS A 139 17.89 -0.53 -6.69
N ASN A 140 16.66 -0.22 -6.33
CA ASN A 140 15.54 -0.12 -7.29
C ASN A 140 15.01 1.30 -7.49
N PHE A 141 15.35 2.25 -6.62
CA PHE A 141 14.85 3.62 -6.69
C PHE A 141 16.00 4.62 -6.78
N PHE A 142 16.10 5.26 -7.95
CA PHE A 142 17.14 6.25 -8.20
C PHE A 142 16.87 7.54 -7.39
N ASN A 143 17.91 8.08 -6.76
CA ASN A 143 17.86 9.33 -5.98
C ASN A 143 16.78 9.36 -4.87
N TYR A 144 16.48 8.22 -4.27
CA TYR A 144 15.55 8.17 -3.16
C TYR A 144 15.94 9.18 -2.07
N ASN A 145 14.99 10.00 -1.63
CA ASN A 145 15.16 11.14 -0.71
C ASN A 145 16.11 12.27 -1.18
N LYS A 146 16.63 12.21 -2.42
CA LYS A 146 17.54 13.22 -3.01
C LYS A 146 17.03 13.76 -4.35
N THR A 147 15.82 13.40 -4.75
CA THR A 147 15.27 13.75 -6.08
C THR A 147 15.17 15.26 -6.28
N SER A 148 14.75 16.01 -5.25
CA SER A 148 14.64 17.48 -5.33
C SER A 148 15.99 18.14 -5.54
N ASP A 149 17.01 17.70 -4.82
CA ASP A 149 18.36 18.25 -4.92
C ASP A 149 18.94 17.94 -6.31
N PHE A 150 18.81 16.70 -6.77
CA PHE A 150 19.24 16.29 -8.09
C PHE A 150 18.56 17.08 -9.22
N ILE A 151 17.24 17.30 -9.13
CA ILE A 151 16.49 18.08 -10.10
C ILE A 151 16.97 19.53 -10.10
N ASN A 152 17.11 20.14 -8.94
CA ASN A 152 17.55 21.53 -8.79
C ASN A 152 18.95 21.74 -9.40
N GLU A 153 19.91 20.86 -9.10
CA GLU A 153 21.25 20.92 -9.66
C GLU A 153 21.25 20.82 -11.18
N ASN A 154 20.44 19.90 -11.73
CA ASN A 154 20.37 19.72 -13.18
C ASN A 154 19.65 20.88 -13.89
N ILE A 155 18.58 21.44 -13.32
CA ILE A 155 17.90 22.61 -13.87
C ILE A 155 18.86 23.82 -13.91
N VAL A 156 19.58 24.08 -12.82
CA VAL A 156 20.54 25.16 -12.75
C VAL A 156 21.65 25.02 -13.82
N ASN A 157 22.09 23.78 -14.08
CA ASN A 157 23.10 23.51 -15.11
C ASN A 157 22.58 23.69 -16.55
N ILE A 158 21.29 23.47 -16.79
CA ILE A 158 20.66 23.69 -18.11
C ILE A 158 20.43 25.19 -18.38
N LEU A 159 20.18 25.97 -17.33
CA LEU A 159 19.90 27.41 -17.44
C LEU A 159 21.14 28.30 -17.47
N ARG A 160 22.34 27.75 -17.31
CA ARG A 160 23.64 28.41 -17.46
C ARG A 160 24.21 28.22 -18.85
#